data_37da9bcfd78e489b4ac6ce6ff777adec
#
_entry.id   37da9bcfd78e489b4ac6ce6ff777adec
#
_cell.length_a   1.000
_cell.length_b   1.000
_cell.length_c   1.000
_cell.angle_alpha   90.00
_cell.angle_beta   90.00
_cell.angle_gamma   90.00
#
_symmetry.space_group_name_H-M   'P 1'
#
loop_
_entity.id
_entity.type
_entity.pdbx_description
1 polymer ?
#
loop_
_entity_poly.entity_id
_entity_poly.type
_entity_poly.pdbx_seq_one_letter_code
_entity_poly.pdbx_strand_id
1 'polypeptide(L)'
;MSKKIISLAAGVAMMGGAAMADTPKVAADIGPVHSLVSRVMQGIGTPDLVVQAGASPHGYSLRPSEAKALQEAQMVFWMGEGLSPWMEGALDTLSSNATIITLLERDETILMEFREGALFEEHDHDDHAEHDDHGDEKHDDHGDEKHDDHGDEKHDDHKHDD
;
A
#
# COMPACT_ATOMS: atom_id res chain seq x y z
N MET A 1 21.62 -85.53 13.23
CA MET A 1 22.03 -84.28 13.88
C MET A 1 21.63 -83.11 13.00
N SER A 2 20.43 -82.52 13.20
CA SER A 2 19.92 -81.44 12.37
C SER A 2 20.25 -80.07 13.00
N LYS A 3 21.09 -79.28 12.33
CA LYS A 3 21.41 -77.94 12.75
C LYS A 3 20.37 -76.97 12.22
N LYS A 4 19.52 -76.41 13.08
CA LYS A 4 18.56 -75.37 12.76
C LYS A 4 19.29 -74.02 12.73
N ILE A 5 19.37 -73.40 11.55
CA ILE A 5 19.88 -72.09 11.35
C ILE A 5 18.70 -71.10 11.58
N ILE A 6 18.75 -70.31 12.64
CA ILE A 6 17.82 -69.24 12.94
C ILE A 6 18.35 -67.97 12.28
N SER A 7 17.71 -67.54 11.18
CA SER A 7 17.98 -66.27 10.54
C SER A 7 17.27 -65.15 11.30
N LEU A 8 18.06 -64.30 11.96
CA LEU A 8 17.59 -63.08 12.62
C LEU A 8 17.52 -61.96 11.57
N ALA A 9 16.33 -61.66 11.11
CA ALA A 9 16.11 -60.49 10.23
C ALA A 9 16.02 -59.20 11.08
N ALA A 10 17.07 -58.43 11.06
CA ALA A 10 17.09 -57.11 11.67
C ALA A 10 16.33 -56.11 10.77
N GLY A 11 15.10 -55.76 11.15
CA GLY A 11 14.34 -54.69 10.50
C GLY A 11 14.89 -53.33 10.90
N VAL A 12 15.53 -52.61 9.95
CA VAL A 12 15.93 -51.20 10.13
C VAL A 12 14.65 -50.35 9.90
N ALA A 13 14.05 -49.89 10.98
CA ALA A 13 12.98 -48.87 10.92
C ALA A 13 13.65 -47.53 10.63
N MET A 14 13.55 -47.07 9.38
CA MET A 14 13.89 -45.67 9.05
C MET A 14 12.80 -44.75 9.63
N MET A 15 13.06 -44.19 10.78
CA MET A 15 12.29 -43.02 11.28
C MET A 15 12.64 -41.84 10.37
N GLY A 16 11.84 -41.63 9.35
CA GLY A 16 11.85 -40.39 8.57
C GLY A 16 11.41 -39.24 9.49
N GLY A 17 12.36 -38.49 10.04
CA GLY A 17 12.08 -37.25 10.73
C GLY A 17 11.47 -36.27 9.72
N ALA A 18 10.20 -35.89 9.91
CA ALA A 18 9.62 -34.77 9.20
C ALA A 18 10.42 -33.52 9.60
N ALA A 19 11.23 -33.00 8.69
CA ALA A 19 11.85 -31.69 8.87
C ALA A 19 10.71 -30.67 8.89
N MET A 20 10.38 -30.14 10.05
CA MET A 20 9.51 -28.99 10.20
C MET A 20 10.31 -27.79 9.68
N ALA A 21 10.08 -27.42 8.42
CA ALA A 21 10.59 -26.15 7.90
C ALA A 21 9.82 -25.03 8.58
N ASP A 22 10.49 -24.06 9.14
CA ASP A 22 9.86 -22.84 9.68
C ASP A 22 9.06 -22.15 8.58
N THR A 23 7.86 -21.71 8.92
CA THR A 23 7.02 -20.93 8.00
C THR A 23 7.73 -19.62 7.66
N PRO A 24 7.94 -19.31 6.35
CA PRO A 24 8.59 -18.08 5.98
C PRO A 24 7.78 -16.85 6.42
N LYS A 25 8.45 -15.89 7.01
CA LYS A 25 7.88 -14.59 7.36
C LYS A 25 7.85 -13.72 6.10
N VAL A 26 6.67 -13.38 5.65
CA VAL A 26 6.46 -12.60 4.42
C VAL A 26 5.60 -11.40 4.73
N ALA A 27 5.96 -10.23 4.22
CA ALA A 27 5.14 -9.02 4.30
C ALA A 27 4.72 -8.57 2.89
N ALA A 28 3.57 -7.92 2.81
CA ALA A 28 3.05 -7.31 1.58
C ALA A 28 2.57 -5.89 1.88
N ASP A 29 2.82 -4.97 0.96
CA ASP A 29 2.55 -3.55 1.14
C ASP A 29 1.05 -3.24 1.23
N ILE A 30 0.27 -3.62 0.25
CA ILE A 30 -1.16 -3.28 0.11
C ILE A 30 -2.06 -4.50 0.02
N GLY A 31 -3.36 -4.30 0.29
CA GLY A 31 -4.36 -5.36 0.28
C GLY A 31 -4.41 -6.22 -0.98
N PRO A 32 -4.37 -5.69 -2.21
CA PRO A 32 -4.32 -6.49 -3.44
C PRO A 32 -3.11 -7.42 -3.50
N VAL A 33 -1.91 -6.91 -3.21
CA VAL A 33 -0.67 -7.70 -3.18
C VAL A 33 -0.74 -8.76 -2.08
N HIS A 34 -1.16 -8.37 -0.88
CA HIS A 34 -1.36 -9.28 0.24
C HIS A 34 -2.31 -10.44 -0.12
N SER A 35 -3.39 -10.16 -0.84
CA SER A 35 -4.37 -11.19 -1.26
C SER A 35 -3.73 -12.20 -2.20
N LEU A 36 -2.90 -11.76 -3.15
CA LEU A 36 -2.19 -12.63 -4.08
C LEU A 36 -1.15 -13.49 -3.33
N VAL A 37 -0.35 -12.86 -2.47
CA VAL A 37 0.67 -13.54 -1.66
C VAL A 37 0.00 -14.55 -0.72
N SER A 38 -1.12 -14.21 -0.08
CA SER A 38 -1.89 -15.13 0.78
C SER A 38 -2.36 -16.36 0.01
N ARG A 39 -2.75 -16.16 -1.26
CA ARG A 39 -3.16 -17.28 -2.12
C ARG A 39 -2.01 -18.23 -2.43
N VAL A 40 -0.83 -17.67 -2.72
CA VAL A 40 0.38 -18.47 -2.98
C VAL A 40 0.84 -19.19 -1.72
N MET A 41 0.72 -18.55 -0.56
CA MET A 41 1.13 -19.11 0.73
C MET A 41 0.08 -20.04 1.38
N GLN A 42 -1.01 -20.35 0.69
CA GLN A 42 -2.07 -21.18 1.23
C GLN A 42 -1.53 -22.56 1.68
N GLY A 43 -1.74 -22.89 2.95
CA GLY A 43 -1.23 -24.14 3.57
C GLY A 43 0.22 -24.08 4.03
N ILE A 44 0.92 -22.96 3.80
CA ILE A 44 2.29 -22.72 4.25
C ILE A 44 2.30 -21.71 5.41
N GLY A 45 1.60 -20.59 5.25
CA GLY A 45 1.56 -19.51 6.24
C GLY A 45 0.66 -18.37 5.81
N THR A 46 0.70 -17.29 6.57
CA THR A 46 -0.06 -16.07 6.31
C THR A 46 0.90 -14.89 6.24
N PRO A 47 0.92 -14.10 5.16
CA PRO A 47 1.72 -12.89 5.08
C PRO A 47 1.16 -11.79 5.98
N ASP A 48 2.02 -10.87 6.40
CA ASP A 48 1.63 -9.64 7.10
C ASP A 48 1.26 -8.55 6.10
N LEU A 49 0.22 -7.77 6.41
CA LEU A 49 -0.19 -6.59 5.63
C LEU A 49 0.38 -5.32 6.27
N VAL A 50 1.10 -4.52 5.48
CA VAL A 50 1.73 -3.28 5.96
C VAL A 50 0.74 -2.12 5.95
N VAL A 51 0.17 -1.76 4.79
CA VAL A 51 -0.80 -0.67 4.67
C VAL A 51 -2.20 -1.23 4.89
N GLN A 52 -2.82 -0.83 6.00
CA GLN A 52 -4.12 -1.36 6.39
C GLN A 52 -5.23 -0.94 5.41
N ALA A 53 -6.26 -1.77 5.32
CA ALA A 53 -7.41 -1.51 4.45
C ALA A 53 -8.04 -0.13 4.73
N GLY A 54 -8.28 0.63 3.66
CA GLY A 54 -8.85 1.99 3.73
C GLY A 54 -7.84 3.10 3.97
N ALA A 55 -6.56 2.78 4.22
CA ALA A 55 -5.50 3.77 4.32
C ALA A 55 -4.90 4.08 2.94
N SER A 56 -4.37 5.31 2.77
CA SER A 56 -3.67 5.70 1.55
C SER A 56 -2.26 5.14 1.53
N PRO A 57 -1.84 4.43 0.46
CA PRO A 57 -0.47 3.96 0.34
C PRO A 57 0.55 5.07 0.06
N HIS A 58 0.14 6.22 -0.51
CA HIS A 58 1.05 7.33 -0.83
C HIS A 58 1.59 8.07 0.41
N GLY A 59 0.85 8.06 1.50
CA GLY A 59 1.26 8.67 2.75
C GLY A 59 0.74 7.84 3.92
N TYR A 60 1.61 7.04 4.51
CA TYR A 60 1.27 6.13 5.60
C TYR A 60 2.29 6.22 6.72
N SER A 61 1.80 6.19 7.95
CA SER A 61 2.66 6.12 9.13
C SER A 61 2.59 4.71 9.71
N LEU A 62 3.71 4.01 9.72
CA LEU A 62 3.82 2.65 10.25
C LEU A 62 3.43 2.60 11.72
N ARG A 63 2.59 1.64 12.05
CA ARG A 63 2.33 1.25 13.43
C ARG A 63 3.44 0.34 13.94
N PRO A 64 3.65 0.25 15.25
CA PRO A 64 4.71 -0.62 15.80
C PRO A 64 4.61 -2.08 15.36
N SER A 65 3.39 -2.61 15.18
CA SER A 65 3.16 -3.97 14.71
C SER A 65 3.60 -4.18 13.26
N GLU A 66 3.39 -3.19 12.40
CA GLU A 66 3.74 -3.21 10.99
C GLU A 66 5.26 -3.05 10.80
N ALA A 67 5.87 -2.15 11.57
CA ALA A 67 7.33 -2.02 11.63
C ALA A 67 7.99 -3.32 12.09
N LYS A 68 7.41 -4.00 13.09
CA LYS A 68 7.87 -5.30 13.55
C LYS A 68 7.72 -6.37 12.46
N ALA A 69 6.60 -6.39 11.74
CA ALA A 69 6.39 -7.32 10.63
C ALA A 69 7.45 -7.16 9.54
N LEU A 70 7.81 -5.91 9.19
CA LEU A 70 8.90 -5.61 8.26
C LEU A 70 10.27 -6.06 8.79
N GLN A 71 10.55 -5.88 10.08
CA GLN A 71 11.81 -6.31 10.70
C GLN A 71 11.96 -7.84 10.74
N GLU A 72 10.87 -8.56 10.92
CA GLU A 72 10.87 -10.02 10.99
C GLU A 72 10.74 -10.67 9.61
N ALA A 73 10.42 -9.91 8.57
CA ALA A 73 10.21 -10.43 7.23
C ALA A 73 11.49 -11.01 6.63
N GLN A 74 11.37 -12.16 6.01
CA GLN A 74 12.40 -12.77 5.15
C GLN A 74 12.21 -12.36 3.69
N MET A 75 10.99 -11.97 3.34
CA MET A 75 10.63 -11.49 2.01
C MET A 75 9.55 -10.40 2.11
N VAL A 76 9.70 -9.34 1.34
CA VAL A 76 8.72 -8.26 1.25
C VAL A 76 8.31 -8.05 -0.20
N PHE A 77 7.01 -8.09 -0.45
CA PHE A 77 6.43 -7.73 -1.74
C PHE A 77 5.84 -6.31 -1.64
N TRP A 78 6.24 -5.44 -2.54
CA TRP A 78 5.70 -4.09 -2.63
C TRP A 78 5.58 -3.63 -4.08
N MET A 79 4.66 -2.71 -4.35
CA MET A 79 4.42 -2.21 -5.71
C MET A 79 5.60 -1.42 -6.24
N GLY A 80 6.24 -0.62 -5.40
CA GLY A 80 7.34 0.25 -5.77
C GLY A 80 7.16 1.69 -5.28
N GLU A 81 8.20 2.51 -5.49
CA GLU A 81 8.28 3.89 -5.03
C GLU A 81 7.13 4.75 -5.58
N GLY A 82 6.70 4.53 -6.81
CA GLY A 82 5.60 5.27 -7.43
C GLY A 82 4.27 5.18 -6.67
N LEU A 83 4.04 4.10 -5.92
CA LEU A 83 2.84 3.96 -5.08
C LEU A 83 3.10 4.33 -3.62
N SER A 84 4.22 3.93 -3.07
CA SER A 84 4.53 4.05 -1.64
C SER A 84 5.95 4.61 -1.42
N PRO A 85 6.21 5.89 -1.74
CA PRO A 85 7.57 6.48 -1.71
C PRO A 85 8.22 6.44 -0.33
N TRP A 86 7.44 6.52 0.74
CA TRP A 86 7.90 6.43 2.12
C TRP A 86 8.46 5.05 2.49
N MET A 87 8.05 4.02 1.74
CA MET A 87 8.35 2.62 2.09
C MET A 87 9.80 2.26 1.77
N GLU A 88 10.45 2.91 0.79
CA GLU A 88 11.85 2.70 0.46
C GLU A 88 12.75 2.85 1.69
N GLY A 89 12.69 4.00 2.37
CA GLY A 89 13.47 4.24 3.58
C GLY A 89 13.12 3.32 4.75
N ALA A 90 11.87 2.86 4.82
CA ALA A 90 11.45 1.88 5.82
C ALA A 90 12.04 0.49 5.54
N LEU A 91 12.07 0.07 4.28
CA LEU A 91 12.66 -1.20 3.85
C LEU A 91 14.16 -1.24 4.11
N ASP A 92 14.88 -0.17 3.76
CA ASP A 92 16.31 -0.04 4.00
C ASP A 92 16.67 -0.17 5.49
N THR A 93 15.84 0.44 6.34
CA THR A 93 16.10 0.50 7.78
C THR A 93 15.64 -0.77 8.52
N LEU A 94 14.45 -1.28 8.18
CA LEU A 94 13.79 -2.34 8.94
C LEU A 94 13.98 -3.72 8.32
N SER A 95 14.12 -3.82 7.00
CA SER A 95 14.11 -5.09 6.26
C SER A 95 15.44 -5.38 5.56
N SER A 96 16.55 -4.87 6.07
CA SER A 96 17.89 -5.00 5.44
C SER A 96 18.34 -6.44 5.18
N ASN A 97 17.77 -7.41 5.88
CA ASN A 97 18.07 -8.85 5.70
C ASN A 97 17.01 -9.58 4.87
N ALA A 98 15.94 -8.89 4.46
CA ALA A 98 14.88 -9.48 3.67
C ALA A 98 15.17 -9.43 2.17
N THR A 99 14.59 -10.35 1.43
CA THR A 99 14.52 -10.25 -0.04
C THR A 99 13.38 -9.29 -0.40
N ILE A 100 13.71 -8.15 -1.00
CA ILE A 100 12.73 -7.16 -1.43
C ILE A 100 12.35 -7.44 -2.90
N ILE A 101 11.06 -7.54 -3.15
CA ILE A 101 10.48 -7.75 -4.47
C ILE A 101 9.67 -6.51 -4.84
N THR A 102 10.23 -5.64 -5.70
CA THR A 102 9.55 -4.48 -6.26
C THR A 102 8.77 -4.92 -7.49
N LEU A 103 7.45 -4.99 -7.38
CA LEU A 103 6.61 -5.64 -8.38
C LEU A 103 6.58 -4.89 -9.72
N LEU A 104 6.56 -3.55 -9.71
CA LEU A 104 6.55 -2.75 -10.95
C LEU A 104 7.89 -2.75 -11.70
N GLU A 105 8.97 -3.18 -11.06
CA GLU A 105 10.31 -3.23 -11.65
C GLU A 105 10.69 -4.63 -12.16
N ARG A 106 9.78 -5.58 -12.05
CA ARG A 106 10.03 -6.94 -12.55
C ARG A 106 9.83 -7.02 -14.06
N ASP A 107 10.75 -7.66 -14.76
CA ASP A 107 10.68 -7.87 -16.21
C ASP A 107 9.41 -8.63 -16.64
N GLU A 108 8.88 -9.45 -15.73
CA GLU A 108 7.66 -10.22 -15.97
C GLU A 108 6.37 -9.42 -15.77
N THR A 109 6.46 -8.19 -15.25
CA THR A 109 5.29 -7.34 -15.02
C THR A 109 4.85 -6.68 -16.31
N ILE A 110 3.62 -6.94 -16.73
CA ILE A 110 3.02 -6.31 -17.90
C ILE A 110 2.50 -4.93 -17.47
N LEU A 111 3.16 -3.88 -17.94
CA LEU A 111 2.71 -2.51 -17.76
C LEU A 111 1.79 -2.14 -18.93
N MET A 112 0.66 -1.53 -18.62
CA MET A 112 -0.30 -1.06 -19.60
C MET A 112 -0.29 0.47 -19.62
N GLU A 113 -0.51 1.05 -20.79
CA GLU A 113 -0.77 2.48 -20.92
C GLU A 113 -2.01 2.89 -20.12
N PHE A 114 -2.07 4.16 -19.72
CA PHE A 114 -3.28 4.70 -19.13
C PHE A 114 -4.45 4.60 -20.10
N ARG A 115 -5.65 4.41 -19.56
CA ARG A 115 -6.84 4.36 -20.40
C ARG A 115 -7.12 5.74 -20.97
N GLU A 116 -7.23 5.79 -22.28
CA GLU A 116 -7.75 6.92 -23.04
C GLU A 116 -9.19 6.59 -23.49
N GLY A 117 -10.07 7.56 -23.53
CA GLY A 117 -11.44 7.36 -24.01
C GLY A 117 -12.43 8.35 -23.41
N ALA A 118 -13.72 8.26 -23.80
CA ALA A 118 -14.77 9.25 -23.54
C ALA A 118 -14.99 9.70 -22.07
N LEU A 119 -14.46 8.94 -21.11
CA LEU A 119 -14.48 9.33 -19.68
C LEU A 119 -13.10 9.81 -19.18
N PHE A 120 -12.07 9.75 -20.04
CA PHE A 120 -10.68 10.07 -19.70
C PHE A 120 -10.00 10.83 -20.86
N GLU A 121 -10.81 11.46 -21.75
CA GLU A 121 -10.27 12.34 -22.79
C GLU A 121 -9.61 13.52 -22.10
N GLU A 122 -8.36 13.79 -22.43
CA GLU A 122 -7.72 15.04 -22.10
C GLU A 122 -8.55 16.14 -22.75
N HIS A 123 -9.11 17.03 -21.96
CA HIS A 123 -9.68 18.27 -22.48
C HIS A 123 -8.50 19.13 -22.90
N ASP A 124 -8.12 19.05 -24.16
CA ASP A 124 -7.24 20.03 -24.78
C ASP A 124 -7.89 21.40 -24.70
N HIS A 125 -7.46 22.20 -23.72
CA HIS A 125 -7.84 23.60 -23.56
C HIS A 125 -7.01 24.52 -24.49
N ASP A 126 -6.59 24.02 -25.63
CA ASP A 126 -5.86 24.81 -26.64
C ASP A 126 -6.82 25.20 -27.78
N ASP A 127 -7.86 25.99 -27.51
CA ASP A 127 -8.55 26.78 -28.55
C ASP A 127 -9.42 27.89 -27.95
N HIS A 128 -8.78 28.88 -27.30
CA HIS A 128 -9.37 30.19 -27.09
C HIS A 128 -8.37 31.29 -27.39
N ALA A 129 -7.84 31.27 -28.60
CA ALA A 129 -7.29 32.45 -29.24
C ALA A 129 -8.14 32.69 -30.50
N GLU A 130 -9.12 33.54 -30.40
CA GLU A 130 -9.67 34.48 -31.37
C GLU A 130 -11.12 34.79 -31.02
N HIS A 131 -11.32 35.80 -30.19
CA HIS A 131 -12.49 36.68 -30.25
C HIS A 131 -11.99 38.11 -30.12
N ASP A 132 -11.64 38.62 -31.29
CA ASP A 132 -11.62 40.05 -31.53
C ASP A 132 -13.04 40.57 -31.63
N ASP A 133 -13.20 41.76 -31.04
CA ASP A 133 -14.14 42.78 -31.45
C ASP A 133 -15.63 42.61 -31.06
N HIS A 134 -16.02 43.12 -29.92
CA HIS A 134 -17.33 43.75 -29.74
C HIS A 134 -17.20 44.98 -28.86
N GLY A 135 -17.26 46.14 -29.45
CA GLY A 135 -18.18 47.26 -29.46
C GLY A 135 -18.50 47.82 -28.07
N ASP A 136 -18.05 49.08 -27.87
CA ASP A 136 -18.49 50.02 -26.85
C ASP A 136 -20.02 50.03 -26.68
N GLU A 137 -20.55 49.63 -25.56
CA GLU A 137 -21.81 50.17 -25.05
C GLU A 137 -21.65 50.58 -23.59
N LYS A 138 -21.85 51.86 -23.40
CA LYS A 138 -21.94 52.56 -22.14
C LYS A 138 -23.17 52.08 -21.37
N HIS A 139 -23.00 51.63 -20.17
CA HIS A 139 -24.04 51.59 -19.18
C HIS A 139 -23.69 52.51 -18.02
N ASP A 140 -24.47 53.57 -17.96
CA ASP A 140 -24.52 54.53 -16.88
C ASP A 140 -25.17 53.89 -15.64
N ASP A 141 -24.62 54.23 -14.49
CA ASP A 141 -25.27 54.63 -13.25
C ASP A 141 -26.30 53.69 -12.59
N HIS A 142 -25.90 53.06 -11.53
CA HIS A 142 -26.69 52.77 -10.31
C HIS A 142 -25.73 52.60 -9.16
N GLY A 143 -25.64 53.53 -8.21
CA GLY A 143 -26.57 53.78 -7.15
C GLY A 143 -26.02 53.16 -5.88
N ASP A 144 -25.48 54.02 -5.00
CA ASP A 144 -25.04 53.72 -3.64
C ASP A 144 -26.11 53.01 -2.81
N GLU A 145 -25.81 51.84 -2.26
CA GLU A 145 -26.45 51.37 -1.03
C GLU A 145 -25.42 50.92 -0.01
N LYS A 146 -25.43 51.73 1.06
CA LYS A 146 -24.73 51.49 2.30
C LYS A 146 -25.36 50.28 3.00
N HIS A 147 -24.57 49.29 3.37
CA HIS A 147 -24.94 48.37 4.43
C HIS A 147 -24.10 48.68 5.67
N ASP A 148 -24.85 49.16 6.66
CA ASP A 148 -24.39 49.38 8.02
C ASP A 148 -24.24 48.05 8.76
N ASP A 149 -23.14 47.94 9.49
CA ASP A 149 -23.02 47.57 10.90
C ASP A 149 -23.75 46.33 11.44
N HIS A 150 -23.01 45.29 11.72
CA HIS A 150 -23.26 44.29 12.76
C HIS A 150 -21.94 43.93 13.38
N GLY A 151 -21.57 44.41 14.57
CA GLY A 151 -22.15 44.01 15.84
C GLY A 151 -21.22 42.98 16.47
N ASP A 152 -20.30 43.45 17.33
CA ASP A 152 -19.43 42.64 18.20
C ASP A 152 -20.27 41.73 19.11
N GLU A 153 -20.05 40.45 19.08
CA GLU A 153 -20.43 39.56 20.16
C GLU A 153 -19.18 38.90 20.76
N LYS A 154 -18.92 39.36 21.98
CA LYS A 154 -17.95 38.78 22.94
C LYS A 154 -18.44 37.42 23.37
N HIS A 155 -17.64 36.39 23.22
CA HIS A 155 -17.80 35.13 23.93
C HIS A 155 -16.95 35.14 25.18
N ASP A 156 -17.66 35.03 26.29
CA ASP A 156 -17.15 34.97 27.66
C ASP A 156 -16.47 33.62 27.93
N ASP A 157 -15.45 33.75 28.77
CA ASP A 157 -14.69 32.68 29.40
C ASP A 157 -15.58 31.69 30.16
N HIS A 158 -15.41 30.40 29.92
CA HIS A 158 -15.76 29.35 30.85
C HIS A 158 -14.51 28.69 31.42
N LYS A 159 -14.14 29.16 32.62
CA LYS A 159 -13.33 28.41 33.58
C LYS A 159 -14.15 27.22 34.07
N HIS A 160 -13.58 26.03 34.01
CA HIS A 160 -13.95 24.93 34.87
C HIS A 160 -12.76 24.62 35.78
N ASP A 161 -12.94 24.97 37.07
CA ASP A 161 -12.25 24.37 38.19
C ASP A 161 -13.06 23.11 38.57
N ASP A 162 -12.39 21.94 38.67
CA ASP A 162 -12.36 20.94 39.74
C ASP A 162 -11.63 19.67 39.20
#